data_4dee0f9da0e9ebed8eb989bd35a641da
#
_entry.id   4dee0f9da0e9ebed8eb989bd35a641da
#
_cell.length_a   1.000
_cell.length_b   1.000
_cell.length_c   1.000
_cell.angle_alpha   90.00
_cell.angle_beta   90.00
_cell.angle_gamma   90.00
#
_symmetry.space_group_name_H-M   'P 1'
#
loop_
_entity.id
_entity.type
_entity.pdbx_description
1 polymer ?
#
loop_
_entity_poly.entity_id
_entity_poly.type
_entity_poly.pdbx_seq_one_letter_code
_entity_poly.pdbx_strand_id
1 'polypeptide(L)'
;MKKITLFFIVISAFTGCKKWLEVQPSDLIVDTELFSNATGFRNSLNGIYIQAARKDLYGKNLSWGLNTAYGQEYMIGKMGAEQALAQDFNKDHASSKLIIDGIWSVAFNNITNCNKLLKEIEGLGEDKFIEGRSERNMIIGEATAMRALMHFELLRLYAPSPAEDVNGKFIPYVNSYPAKFNPPVATSQVIEQIISDLEKAQGLVAENDTLKNRDALAGGLPTMLSGLGYTLPGGSFFTFRMHRLNYVAIHALLARAYLYAGNFAKAKEEARYVYENFGPHGKRPWWKFTEEANTTGANRYTKLANDILFASYDADLLVSLTANFISTYRLSPDVDQWFPVADRDYRAGYISEVQTDIIIQKGKVTEKWNESRSSTAEAKSQNTISPVIRLSEVYYIYSEALFKDGQVNDALTVLNQVRNARGKLTTFNQTGEEAFYQELLTEYRREFLTEGQTFFAYKRLRKNLMRGTQVIPMDSRFTLPIPQQEQIF
;
A
#
# COMPACT_ATOMS: atom_id res chain seq x y z
N MET A 1 -1.05 67.58 -42.05
CA MET A 1 -1.33 66.16 -42.37
C MET A 1 -0.30 65.17 -41.77
N LYS A 2 1.01 65.38 -41.78
CA LYS A 2 2.02 64.47 -41.24
C LYS A 2 1.91 64.18 -39.72
N LYS A 3 1.40 65.09 -38.89
CA LYS A 3 1.24 64.91 -37.44
C LYS A 3 0.01 64.06 -37.06
N ILE A 4 -1.05 64.06 -37.89
CA ILE A 4 -2.25 63.25 -37.66
C ILE A 4 -2.00 61.77 -38.03
N THR A 5 -1.21 61.50 -39.05
CA THR A 5 -0.83 60.17 -39.48
C THR A 5 0.03 59.45 -38.46
N LEU A 6 0.91 60.20 -37.77
CA LEU A 6 1.75 59.63 -36.69
C LEU A 6 0.95 59.25 -35.44
N PHE A 7 -0.12 59.99 -35.14
CA PHE A 7 -0.99 59.73 -33.99
C PHE A 7 -1.84 58.44 -34.20
N PHE A 8 -2.30 58.16 -35.41
CA PHE A 8 -3.02 56.94 -35.75
C PHE A 8 -2.14 55.69 -35.74
N ILE A 9 -0.84 55.79 -36.06
CA ILE A 9 0.10 54.66 -36.04
C ILE A 9 0.43 54.29 -34.58
N VAL A 10 0.49 55.23 -33.65
CA VAL A 10 0.75 54.94 -32.20
C VAL A 10 -0.45 54.29 -31.54
N ILE A 11 -1.70 54.62 -31.90
CA ILE A 11 -2.90 54.01 -31.33
C ILE A 11 -3.07 52.53 -31.81
N SER A 12 -2.63 52.21 -33.03
CA SER A 12 -2.69 50.80 -33.59
C SER A 12 -1.69 49.87 -32.91
N ALA A 13 -0.65 50.39 -32.21
CA ALA A 13 0.36 49.55 -31.56
C ALA A 13 -0.09 49.02 -30.18
N PHE A 14 -1.21 49.49 -29.62
CA PHE A 14 -1.73 49.06 -28.30
C PHE A 14 -2.89 48.06 -28.41
N THR A 15 -3.31 47.64 -29.58
CA THR A 15 -4.29 46.54 -29.76
C THR A 15 -3.59 45.18 -29.94
N GLY A 16 -2.62 44.89 -29.09
CA GLY A 16 -2.02 43.57 -28.98
C GLY A 16 -3.05 42.57 -28.44
N CYS A 17 -3.44 41.60 -29.25
CA CYS A 17 -4.29 40.49 -28.81
C CYS A 17 -3.69 39.80 -27.61
N LYS A 18 -4.23 39.97 -26.39
CA LYS A 18 -3.86 39.23 -25.19
C LYS A 18 -4.00 37.73 -25.36
N LYS A 19 -4.83 37.26 -26.26
CA LYS A 19 -5.01 35.84 -26.58
C LYS A 19 -3.81 35.13 -27.23
N TRP A 20 -2.82 35.86 -27.78
CA TRP A 20 -1.66 35.24 -28.44
C TRP A 20 -0.52 34.90 -27.47
N LEU A 21 -0.58 35.40 -26.23
CA LEU A 21 0.40 35.11 -25.15
C LEU A 21 -0.10 34.02 -24.18
N GLU A 22 -1.33 33.57 -24.30
CA GLU A 22 -1.84 32.41 -23.58
C GLU A 22 -1.56 31.13 -24.40
N VAL A 23 -0.31 30.76 -24.51
CA VAL A 23 0.06 29.41 -24.90
C VAL A 23 -0.27 28.50 -23.69
N GLN A 24 -1.50 28.02 -23.66
CA GLN A 24 -1.80 26.88 -22.80
C GLN A 24 -1.02 25.69 -23.39
N PRO A 25 -0.12 25.03 -22.61
CA PRO A 25 0.46 23.79 -23.06
C PRO A 25 -0.68 22.84 -23.41
N SER A 26 -0.69 22.31 -24.63
CA SER A 26 -1.74 21.43 -25.17
C SER A 26 -1.96 20.14 -24.33
N ASP A 27 -1.08 19.89 -23.36
CA ASP A 27 -1.06 18.68 -22.54
C ASP A 27 -1.54 18.93 -21.08
N LEU A 28 -1.90 20.17 -20.72
CA LEU A 28 -2.46 20.50 -19.40
C LEU A 28 -3.98 20.65 -19.52
N ILE A 29 -4.71 19.66 -19.02
CA ILE A 29 -6.15 19.79 -18.81
C ILE A 29 -6.35 20.82 -17.67
N VAL A 30 -7.04 21.93 -17.97
CA VAL A 30 -7.36 22.94 -16.98
C VAL A 30 -8.33 22.35 -15.94
N ASP A 31 -8.16 22.68 -14.67
CA ASP A 31 -8.99 22.17 -13.57
C ASP A 31 -10.50 22.24 -13.85
N THR A 32 -10.97 23.34 -14.42
CA THR A 32 -12.39 23.52 -14.80
C THR A 32 -12.86 22.54 -15.86
N GLU A 33 -11.98 22.11 -16.75
CA GLU A 33 -12.28 21.09 -17.76
C GLU A 33 -12.24 19.68 -17.17
N LEU A 34 -11.22 19.40 -16.33
CA LEU A 34 -11.07 18.09 -15.67
C LEU A 34 -12.31 17.74 -14.84
N PHE A 35 -12.82 18.69 -14.06
CA PHE A 35 -13.96 18.46 -13.17
C PHE A 35 -15.32 18.83 -13.76
N SER A 36 -15.41 18.95 -15.08
CA SER A 36 -16.67 19.27 -15.78
C SER A 36 -17.63 18.09 -15.92
N ASN A 37 -17.14 16.86 -15.83
CA ASN A 37 -17.94 15.63 -16.07
C ASN A 37 -17.39 14.42 -15.29
N ALA A 38 -18.18 13.33 -15.26
CA ALA A 38 -17.84 12.09 -14.55
C ALA A 38 -16.48 11.49 -14.96
N THR A 39 -16.13 11.55 -16.25
CA THR A 39 -14.86 11.02 -16.78
C THR A 39 -13.67 11.74 -16.15
N GLY A 40 -13.75 13.06 -15.98
CA GLY A 40 -12.71 13.84 -15.32
C GLY A 40 -12.51 13.43 -13.87
N PHE A 41 -13.58 13.18 -13.12
CA PHE A 41 -13.48 12.66 -11.75
C PHE A 41 -12.86 11.26 -11.70
N ARG A 42 -13.22 10.36 -12.65
CA ARG A 42 -12.59 9.04 -12.80
C ARG A 42 -11.09 9.17 -13.08
N ASN A 43 -10.70 10.07 -13.97
CA ASN A 43 -9.31 10.31 -14.32
C ASN A 43 -8.52 10.90 -13.15
N SER A 44 -9.10 11.85 -12.41
CA SER A 44 -8.49 12.40 -11.20
C SER A 44 -8.26 11.31 -10.15
N LEU A 45 -9.24 10.43 -9.91
CA LEU A 45 -9.08 9.31 -8.99
C LEU A 45 -8.02 8.32 -9.47
N ASN A 46 -7.96 8.01 -10.77
CA ASN A 46 -6.91 7.17 -11.34
C ASN A 46 -5.52 7.80 -11.14
N GLY A 47 -5.40 9.13 -11.32
CA GLY A 47 -4.17 9.87 -11.06
C GLY A 47 -3.69 9.74 -9.61
N ILE A 48 -4.61 9.75 -8.64
CA ILE A 48 -4.31 9.50 -7.22
C ILE A 48 -3.72 8.10 -7.00
N TYR A 49 -4.27 7.06 -7.63
CA TYR A 49 -3.71 5.70 -7.56
C TYR A 49 -2.35 5.58 -8.24
N ILE A 50 -2.18 6.19 -9.42
CA ILE A 50 -0.88 6.23 -10.13
C ILE A 50 0.19 6.91 -9.26
N GLN A 51 -0.17 8.00 -8.59
CA GLN A 51 0.76 8.67 -7.69
C GLN A 51 1.14 7.80 -6.47
N ALA A 52 0.19 7.06 -5.90
CA ALA A 52 0.47 6.11 -4.83
C ALA A 52 1.41 4.97 -5.29
N ALA A 53 1.44 4.66 -6.59
CA ALA A 53 2.33 3.66 -7.19
C ALA A 53 3.75 4.15 -7.47
N ARG A 54 4.08 5.43 -7.23
CA ARG A 54 5.43 5.97 -7.45
C ARG A 54 6.47 5.28 -6.57
N LYS A 55 7.74 5.32 -7.01
CA LYS A 55 8.88 4.74 -6.29
C LYS A 55 9.07 5.31 -4.88
N ASP A 56 8.67 6.56 -4.67
CA ASP A 56 8.70 7.19 -3.35
C ASP A 56 7.73 6.49 -2.37
N LEU A 57 6.64 5.91 -2.88
CA LEU A 57 5.61 5.21 -2.11
C LEU A 57 5.62 3.70 -2.42
N TYR A 58 4.48 3.11 -2.82
CA TYR A 58 4.32 1.66 -2.97
C TYR A 58 5.06 1.05 -4.16
N GLY A 59 5.50 1.85 -5.15
CA GLY A 59 6.36 1.37 -6.22
C GLY A 59 7.75 0.92 -5.73
N LYS A 60 8.19 1.38 -4.53
CA LYS A 60 9.46 0.96 -3.94
C LYS A 60 9.49 1.11 -2.41
N ASN A 61 9.50 2.35 -1.88
CA ASN A 61 9.93 2.60 -0.49
C ASN A 61 8.97 2.01 0.55
N LEU A 62 7.66 2.03 0.30
CA LEU A 62 6.66 1.44 1.20
C LEU A 62 6.47 -0.07 1.02
N SER A 63 7.20 -0.69 0.08
CA SER A 63 7.16 -2.13 -0.20
C SER A 63 8.57 -2.72 -0.14
N TRP A 64 9.14 -3.10 -1.28
CA TRP A 64 10.42 -3.79 -1.40
C TRP A 64 11.66 -2.92 -1.12
N GLY A 65 11.53 -1.59 -1.02
CA GLY A 65 12.62 -0.66 -0.73
C GLY A 65 12.87 -0.49 0.77
N LEU A 66 12.62 0.74 1.28
CA LEU A 66 12.96 1.13 2.65
C LEU A 66 12.32 0.24 3.73
N ASN A 67 11.01 -0.05 3.61
CA ASN A 67 10.31 -0.81 4.64
C ASN A 67 10.86 -2.23 4.78
N THR A 68 11.18 -2.89 3.67
CA THR A 68 11.84 -4.20 3.66
C THR A 68 13.26 -4.13 4.22
N ALA A 69 14.01 -3.08 3.86
CA ALA A 69 15.34 -2.86 4.40
C ALA A 69 15.32 -2.62 5.92
N TYR A 70 14.35 -1.84 6.42
CA TYR A 70 14.12 -1.68 7.86
C TYR A 70 13.73 -2.98 8.56
N GLY A 71 13.00 -3.87 7.87
CA GLY A 71 12.71 -5.23 8.35
C GLY A 71 13.94 -6.14 8.47
N GLN A 72 15.13 -5.67 8.08
CA GLN A 72 16.39 -6.44 8.05
C GLN A 72 16.30 -7.69 7.18
N GLU A 73 15.53 -7.61 6.07
CA GLU A 73 15.32 -8.74 5.17
C GLU A 73 16.40 -8.84 4.09
N TYR A 74 17.22 -7.79 3.91
CA TYR A 74 18.31 -7.75 2.94
C TYR A 74 19.69 -7.94 3.56
N MET A 75 20.62 -8.48 2.76
CA MET A 75 22.02 -8.65 3.10
C MET A 75 22.71 -7.29 3.23
N ILE A 76 23.58 -7.14 4.23
CA ILE A 76 24.43 -5.97 4.43
C ILE A 76 25.30 -5.73 3.19
N GLY A 77 25.41 -4.48 2.77
CA GLY A 77 26.20 -4.08 1.62
C GLY A 77 25.61 -4.51 0.26
N LYS A 78 24.39 -5.06 0.26
CA LYS A 78 23.66 -5.49 -0.93
C LYS A 78 22.25 -4.87 -0.96
N MET A 79 22.20 -3.57 -0.73
CA MET A 79 21.03 -2.71 -0.90
C MET A 79 21.41 -1.49 -1.72
N GLY A 80 20.41 -0.78 -2.23
CA GLY A 80 20.61 0.47 -2.95
C GLY A 80 20.74 1.68 -2.02
N ALA A 81 20.01 2.74 -2.32
CA ALA A 81 20.02 3.98 -1.55
C ALA A 81 19.57 3.81 -0.09
N GLU A 82 18.84 2.74 0.22
CA GLU A 82 18.29 2.44 1.54
C GLU A 82 19.35 2.02 2.56
N GLN A 83 20.55 1.61 2.10
CA GLN A 83 21.60 1.09 2.98
C GLN A 83 21.98 2.07 4.07
N ALA A 84 22.26 3.32 3.72
CA ALA A 84 22.64 4.34 4.69
C ALA A 84 21.58 4.53 5.78
N LEU A 85 20.30 4.46 5.42
CA LEU A 85 19.19 4.66 6.34
C LEU A 85 18.85 3.40 7.15
N ALA A 86 18.88 2.24 6.54
CA ALA A 86 18.38 1.00 7.15
C ALA A 86 19.46 0.16 7.84
N GLN A 87 20.72 0.31 7.47
CA GLN A 87 21.85 -0.42 8.09
C GLN A 87 22.71 0.46 8.97
N ASP A 88 23.08 1.63 8.44
CA ASP A 88 23.98 2.54 9.14
C ASP A 88 23.21 3.53 10.03
N PHE A 89 21.87 3.58 9.89
CA PHE A 89 20.97 4.51 10.56
C PHE A 89 21.39 5.98 10.41
N ASN A 90 22.06 6.29 9.30
CA ASN A 90 22.56 7.62 8.96
C ASN A 90 21.47 8.42 8.22
N LYS A 91 20.66 9.15 8.99
CA LYS A 91 19.57 9.99 8.47
C LYS A 91 20.09 11.23 7.72
N ASP A 92 21.32 11.63 7.96
CA ASP A 92 21.93 12.81 7.35
C ASP A 92 22.63 12.52 6.02
N HIS A 93 22.81 11.26 5.67
CA HIS A 93 23.35 10.89 4.37
C HIS A 93 22.47 11.40 3.22
N ALA A 94 23.07 11.83 2.12
CA ALA A 94 22.32 12.41 1.00
C ALA A 94 21.23 11.49 0.46
N SER A 95 21.51 10.18 0.30
CA SER A 95 20.50 9.22 -0.15
C SER A 95 19.38 9.01 0.86
N SER A 96 19.67 9.11 2.17
CA SER A 96 18.66 9.02 3.22
C SER A 96 17.71 10.21 3.17
N LYS A 97 18.23 11.43 3.02
CA LYS A 97 17.41 12.64 2.87
C LYS A 97 16.51 12.56 1.66
N LEU A 98 17.01 12.10 0.51
CA LEU A 98 16.18 11.92 -0.69
C LEU A 98 15.02 10.97 -0.47
N ILE A 99 15.21 9.87 0.26
CA ILE A 99 14.16 8.92 0.60
C ILE A 99 13.15 9.55 1.56
N ILE A 100 13.64 10.19 2.63
CA ILE A 100 12.81 10.83 3.66
C ILE A 100 11.93 11.93 3.01
N ASP A 101 12.55 12.85 2.29
CA ASP A 101 11.85 13.98 1.66
C ASP A 101 10.90 13.50 0.55
N GLY A 102 11.31 12.46 -0.20
CA GLY A 102 10.50 11.87 -1.27
C GLY A 102 9.22 11.22 -0.75
N ILE A 103 9.29 10.41 0.29
CA ILE A 103 8.10 9.79 0.92
C ILE A 103 7.15 10.88 1.42
N TRP A 104 7.65 11.84 2.18
CA TRP A 104 6.87 12.93 2.75
C TRP A 104 6.16 13.73 1.67
N SER A 105 6.91 14.28 0.73
CA SER A 105 6.40 15.20 -0.28
C SER A 105 5.38 14.51 -1.21
N VAL A 106 5.65 13.27 -1.65
CA VAL A 106 4.75 12.55 -2.55
C VAL A 106 3.49 12.09 -1.83
N ALA A 107 3.57 11.69 -0.55
CA ALA A 107 2.39 11.33 0.24
C ALA A 107 1.50 12.56 0.50
N PHE A 108 2.06 13.70 0.92
CA PHE A 108 1.26 14.93 1.12
C PHE A 108 0.71 15.49 -0.20
N ASN A 109 1.42 15.35 -1.30
CA ASN A 109 0.87 15.71 -2.62
C ASN A 109 -0.31 14.80 -2.99
N ASN A 110 -0.23 13.50 -2.70
CA ASN A 110 -1.36 12.57 -2.90
C ASN A 110 -2.57 12.94 -2.03
N ILE A 111 -2.34 13.28 -0.76
CA ILE A 111 -3.37 13.80 0.16
C ILE A 111 -4.01 15.07 -0.41
N THR A 112 -3.22 16.00 -0.93
CA THR A 112 -3.71 17.23 -1.55
C THR A 112 -4.59 16.94 -2.76
N ASN A 113 -4.21 15.99 -3.61
CA ASN A 113 -5.01 15.57 -4.76
C ASN A 113 -6.33 14.90 -4.33
N CYS A 114 -6.31 14.09 -3.26
CA CYS A 114 -7.54 13.56 -2.66
C CYS A 114 -8.45 14.68 -2.18
N ASN A 115 -7.92 15.65 -1.43
CA ASN A 115 -8.69 16.77 -0.91
C ASN A 115 -9.25 17.66 -2.02
N LYS A 116 -8.49 17.88 -3.09
CA LYS A 116 -8.95 18.61 -4.27
C LYS A 116 -10.14 17.90 -4.93
N LEU A 117 -10.00 16.60 -5.23
CA LEU A 117 -11.10 15.81 -5.81
C LEU A 117 -12.34 15.85 -4.90
N LEU A 118 -12.18 15.68 -3.59
CA LEU A 118 -13.26 15.74 -2.61
C LEU A 118 -13.94 17.12 -2.58
N LYS A 119 -13.18 18.19 -2.72
CA LYS A 119 -13.70 19.56 -2.79
C LYS A 119 -14.47 19.82 -4.07
N GLU A 120 -13.96 19.40 -5.21
CA GLU A 120 -14.60 19.60 -6.51
C GLU A 120 -15.90 18.78 -6.67
N ILE A 121 -15.99 17.59 -6.05
CA ILE A 121 -17.19 16.76 -6.07
C ILE A 121 -18.26 17.20 -5.06
N GLU A 122 -17.89 18.05 -4.10
CA GLU A 122 -18.80 18.57 -3.09
C GLU A 122 -19.92 19.39 -3.75
N GLY A 123 -21.16 19.12 -3.36
CA GLY A 123 -22.31 19.86 -3.89
C GLY A 123 -22.76 19.44 -5.30
N LEU A 124 -22.02 18.59 -6.02
CA LEU A 124 -22.47 18.05 -7.31
C LEU A 124 -23.59 17.02 -7.11
N GLY A 125 -24.64 17.14 -7.92
CA GLY A 125 -25.73 16.17 -7.96
C GLY A 125 -25.26 14.82 -8.54
N GLU A 126 -25.99 13.78 -8.20
CA GLU A 126 -25.75 12.42 -8.70
C GLU A 126 -26.02 12.29 -10.22
N ASP A 127 -26.80 13.19 -10.79
CA ASP A 127 -27.09 13.30 -12.23
C ASP A 127 -25.85 13.60 -13.09
N LYS A 128 -24.78 14.10 -12.48
CA LYS A 128 -23.48 14.35 -13.15
C LYS A 128 -22.66 13.07 -13.35
N PHE A 129 -23.05 11.97 -12.74
CA PHE A 129 -22.31 10.69 -12.80
C PHE A 129 -23.09 9.66 -13.62
N ILE A 130 -22.39 8.86 -14.43
CA ILE A 130 -23.00 7.90 -15.36
C ILE A 130 -23.82 6.85 -14.61
N GLU A 131 -23.27 6.33 -13.48
CA GLU A 131 -23.95 5.37 -12.60
C GLU A 131 -24.59 6.04 -11.35
N GLY A 132 -24.83 7.36 -11.45
CA GLY A 132 -25.53 8.15 -10.44
C GLY A 132 -24.84 8.16 -9.08
N ARG A 133 -25.65 8.08 -8.02
CA ARG A 133 -25.19 8.13 -6.61
C ARG A 133 -24.10 7.09 -6.30
N SER A 134 -24.22 5.89 -6.82
CA SER A 134 -23.29 4.80 -6.55
C SER A 134 -21.87 5.12 -7.02
N GLU A 135 -21.73 5.67 -8.24
CA GLU A 135 -20.44 6.10 -8.75
C GLU A 135 -19.87 7.29 -7.97
N ARG A 136 -20.71 8.31 -7.76
CA ARG A 136 -20.31 9.49 -6.97
C ARG A 136 -19.79 9.09 -5.60
N ASN A 137 -20.53 8.25 -4.88
CA ASN A 137 -20.16 7.80 -3.55
C ASN A 137 -18.91 6.91 -3.57
N MET A 138 -18.74 6.06 -4.57
CA MET A 138 -17.54 5.25 -4.73
C MET A 138 -16.30 6.12 -4.93
N ILE A 139 -16.36 7.15 -5.78
CA ILE A 139 -15.25 8.08 -6.00
C ILE A 139 -14.90 8.83 -4.72
N ILE A 140 -15.90 9.34 -3.98
CA ILE A 140 -15.68 10.01 -2.69
C ILE A 140 -15.07 9.04 -1.68
N GLY A 141 -15.61 7.83 -1.59
CA GLY A 141 -15.14 6.80 -0.66
C GLY A 141 -13.68 6.41 -0.91
N GLU A 142 -13.32 6.14 -2.16
CA GLU A 142 -11.94 5.78 -2.51
C GLU A 142 -10.94 6.93 -2.26
N ALA A 143 -11.29 8.15 -2.62
CA ALA A 143 -10.43 9.31 -2.36
C ALA A 143 -10.26 9.56 -0.84
N THR A 144 -11.34 9.38 -0.06
CA THR A 144 -11.29 9.49 1.40
C THR A 144 -10.43 8.38 2.02
N ALA A 145 -10.59 7.13 1.56
CA ALA A 145 -9.78 6.00 2.03
C ALA A 145 -8.30 6.15 1.66
N MET A 146 -7.98 6.67 0.46
CA MET A 146 -6.60 6.91 0.04
C MET A 146 -5.96 8.03 0.87
N ARG A 147 -6.69 9.10 1.17
CA ARG A 147 -6.23 10.14 2.10
C ARG A 147 -5.87 9.57 3.47
N ALA A 148 -6.75 8.75 4.02
CA ALA A 148 -6.52 8.07 5.30
C ALA A 148 -5.30 7.14 5.24
N LEU A 149 -5.16 6.36 4.17
CA LEU A 149 -4.02 5.46 3.97
C LEU A 149 -2.70 6.23 3.90
N MET A 150 -2.63 7.33 3.16
CA MET A 150 -1.39 8.13 3.08
C MET A 150 -1.01 8.75 4.43
N HIS A 151 -1.96 9.28 5.20
CA HIS A 151 -1.69 9.73 6.56
C HIS A 151 -1.25 8.58 7.47
N PHE A 152 -1.81 7.40 7.30
CA PHE A 152 -1.42 6.23 8.08
C PHE A 152 0.02 5.79 7.77
N GLU A 153 0.44 5.79 6.51
CA GLU A 153 1.83 5.49 6.14
C GLU A 153 2.80 6.53 6.70
N LEU A 154 2.46 7.82 6.58
CA LEU A 154 3.24 8.89 7.19
C LEU A 154 3.36 8.71 8.71
N LEU A 155 2.24 8.43 9.39
CA LEU A 155 2.25 8.20 10.84
C LEU A 155 3.16 7.03 11.21
N ARG A 156 3.04 5.88 10.51
CA ARG A 156 3.83 4.69 10.81
C ARG A 156 5.34 4.89 10.60
N LEU A 157 5.73 5.81 9.72
CA LEU A 157 7.14 6.09 9.43
C LEU A 157 7.71 7.24 10.25
N TYR A 158 6.99 8.35 10.38
CA TYR A 158 7.48 9.59 10.98
C TYR A 158 7.10 9.78 12.45
N ALA A 159 6.34 8.86 13.03
CA ALA A 159 6.07 8.82 14.46
C ALA A 159 6.60 7.52 15.09
N PRO A 160 6.91 7.50 16.39
CA PRO A 160 7.02 6.27 17.16
C PRO A 160 5.73 5.44 17.11
N SER A 161 5.76 4.18 17.57
CA SER A 161 4.52 3.42 17.70
C SER A 161 3.63 4.06 18.78
N PRO A 162 2.28 3.95 18.68
CA PRO A 162 1.39 4.47 19.73
C PRO A 162 1.64 3.89 21.12
N ALA A 163 2.15 2.65 21.18
CA ALA A 163 2.55 2.01 22.44
C ALA A 163 3.78 2.68 23.08
N GLU A 164 4.55 3.46 22.32
CA GLU A 164 5.69 4.23 22.81
C GLU A 164 5.31 5.67 23.11
N ASP A 165 4.64 6.35 22.18
CA ASP A 165 4.20 7.74 22.35
C ASP A 165 2.90 8.02 21.59
N VAL A 166 1.78 7.98 22.30
CA VAL A 166 0.44 8.25 21.75
C VAL A 166 0.09 9.74 21.76
N ASN A 167 0.77 10.54 22.58
CA ASN A 167 0.48 11.97 22.78
C ASN A 167 1.44 12.89 21.99
N GLY A 168 2.57 12.37 21.54
CA GLY A 168 3.54 13.12 20.74
C GLY A 168 2.95 13.61 19.43
N LYS A 169 3.43 14.79 19.00
CA LYS A 169 2.96 15.47 17.79
C LYS A 169 4.00 15.36 16.70
N PHE A 170 3.76 14.52 15.71
CA PHE A 170 4.75 14.20 14.68
C PHE A 170 4.33 14.64 13.28
N ILE A 171 3.06 14.43 12.92
CA ILE A 171 2.56 14.79 11.60
C ILE A 171 1.24 15.58 11.70
N PRO A 172 0.93 16.47 10.74
CA PRO A 172 -0.38 17.07 10.62
C PRO A 172 -1.39 16.08 10.03
N TYR A 173 -2.70 16.32 10.24
CA TYR A 173 -3.76 15.71 9.46
C TYR A 173 -4.39 16.72 8.54
N VAL A 174 -4.20 16.57 7.22
CA VAL A 174 -4.62 17.53 6.20
C VAL A 174 -5.86 17.02 5.47
N ASN A 175 -7.01 17.68 5.69
CA ASN A 175 -8.31 17.25 5.17
C ASN A 175 -9.06 18.34 4.39
N SER A 176 -8.38 19.40 3.96
CA SER A 176 -8.98 20.50 3.21
C SER A 176 -8.17 20.89 1.98
N TYR A 177 -8.85 21.47 1.00
CA TYR A 177 -8.25 22.09 -0.19
C TYR A 177 -8.86 23.50 -0.42
N PRO A 178 -8.06 24.53 -0.74
CA PRO A 178 -6.59 24.53 -0.71
C PRO A 178 -6.04 24.16 0.67
N ALA A 179 -4.85 23.58 0.69
CA ALA A 179 -4.19 23.25 1.95
C ALA A 179 -3.94 24.53 2.76
N LYS A 180 -4.31 24.49 4.04
CA LYS A 180 -3.99 25.54 5.02
C LYS A 180 -2.80 25.07 5.85
N PHE A 181 -2.17 25.99 6.56
CA PHE A 181 -1.20 25.60 7.57
C PHE A 181 -1.89 24.72 8.63
N ASN A 182 -1.42 23.50 8.76
CA ASN A 182 -1.90 22.51 9.73
C ASN A 182 -0.71 22.12 10.61
N PRO A 183 -0.65 22.52 11.88
CA PRO A 183 0.41 22.06 12.77
C PRO A 183 0.30 20.55 13.02
N PRO A 184 1.41 19.86 13.38
CA PRO A 184 1.36 18.49 13.85
C PRO A 184 0.43 18.35 15.06
N VAL A 185 -0.37 17.28 15.07
CA VAL A 185 -1.30 16.95 16.15
C VAL A 185 -0.89 15.64 16.85
N ALA A 186 -1.50 15.34 18.00
CA ALA A 186 -1.17 14.14 18.74
C ALA A 186 -1.39 12.87 17.91
N THR A 187 -0.52 11.87 18.07
CA THR A 187 -0.62 10.56 17.41
C THR A 187 -2.02 9.96 17.54
N SER A 188 -2.64 10.04 18.73
CA SER A 188 -4.02 9.61 18.97
C SER A 188 -5.02 10.32 18.07
N GLN A 189 -4.90 11.64 17.91
CA GLN A 189 -5.79 12.44 17.07
C GLN A 189 -5.63 12.10 15.58
N VAL A 190 -4.39 11.86 15.12
CA VAL A 190 -4.16 11.40 13.74
C VAL A 190 -4.84 10.06 13.51
N ILE A 191 -4.72 9.11 14.44
CA ILE A 191 -5.36 7.79 14.35
C ILE A 191 -6.89 7.92 14.32
N GLU A 192 -7.47 8.74 15.18
CA GLU A 192 -8.93 9.01 15.19
C GLU A 192 -9.42 9.55 13.85
N GLN A 193 -8.69 10.48 13.25
CA GLN A 193 -9.04 11.03 11.92
C GLN A 193 -8.91 9.98 10.81
N ILE A 194 -7.85 9.14 10.84
CA ILE A 194 -7.68 8.02 9.91
C ILE A 194 -8.87 7.07 9.99
N ILE A 195 -9.25 6.66 11.20
CA ILE A 195 -10.37 5.74 11.44
C ILE A 195 -11.69 6.37 10.95
N SER A 196 -11.94 7.62 11.31
CA SER A 196 -13.15 8.35 10.88
C SER A 196 -13.27 8.44 9.35
N ASP A 197 -12.17 8.74 8.65
CA ASP A 197 -12.16 8.74 7.18
C ASP A 197 -12.42 7.35 6.60
N LEU A 198 -11.85 6.29 7.19
CA LEU A 198 -12.04 4.93 6.72
C LEU A 198 -13.48 4.42 6.96
N GLU A 199 -14.08 4.71 8.12
CA GLU A 199 -15.48 4.38 8.42
C GLU A 199 -16.43 5.09 7.44
N LYS A 200 -16.20 6.37 7.17
CA LYS A 200 -16.93 7.12 6.15
C LYS A 200 -16.78 6.50 4.77
N ALA A 201 -15.57 6.18 4.38
CA ALA A 201 -15.26 5.57 3.08
C ALA A 201 -15.94 4.21 2.91
N GLN A 202 -15.91 3.36 3.96
CA GLN A 202 -16.56 2.05 3.99
C GLN A 202 -18.05 2.16 3.63
N GLY A 203 -18.78 3.07 4.30
CA GLY A 203 -20.20 3.28 4.01
C GLY A 203 -20.47 3.78 2.58
N LEU A 204 -19.57 4.62 2.04
CA LEU A 204 -19.73 5.20 0.71
C LEU A 204 -19.52 4.20 -0.42
N VAL A 205 -18.55 3.27 -0.30
CA VAL A 205 -18.27 2.28 -1.36
C VAL A 205 -19.19 1.06 -1.28
N ALA A 206 -19.89 0.85 -0.16
CA ALA A 206 -20.67 -0.36 0.12
C ALA A 206 -21.71 -0.68 -0.96
N GLU A 207 -22.51 0.31 -1.37
CA GLU A 207 -23.59 0.10 -2.37
C GLU A 207 -23.01 -0.40 -3.71
N ASN A 208 -21.95 0.21 -4.18
CA ASN A 208 -21.30 -0.21 -5.43
C ASN A 208 -20.76 -1.64 -5.32
N ASP A 209 -20.00 -1.92 -4.27
CA ASP A 209 -19.15 -3.12 -4.18
C ASP A 209 -19.92 -4.36 -3.71
N THR A 210 -21.02 -4.19 -2.95
CA THR A 210 -21.76 -5.32 -2.38
C THR A 210 -23.10 -5.59 -3.04
N LEU A 211 -23.64 -4.63 -3.80
CA LEU A 211 -24.94 -4.72 -4.45
C LEU A 211 -24.86 -4.56 -5.97
N LYS A 212 -24.46 -3.37 -6.46
CA LYS A 212 -24.55 -3.05 -7.90
C LYS A 212 -23.50 -3.78 -8.74
N ASN A 213 -22.24 -3.73 -8.31
CA ASN A 213 -21.10 -4.24 -9.07
C ASN A 213 -20.33 -5.34 -8.28
N ARG A 214 -21.04 -6.10 -7.44
CA ARG A 214 -20.45 -7.15 -6.59
C ARG A 214 -19.64 -8.18 -7.40
N ASP A 215 -20.02 -8.45 -8.64
CA ASP A 215 -19.35 -9.43 -9.50
C ASP A 215 -17.93 -9.00 -9.88
N ALA A 216 -17.63 -7.70 -9.84
CA ALA A 216 -16.27 -7.20 -9.98
C ALA A 216 -15.33 -7.66 -8.87
N LEU A 217 -15.86 -7.94 -7.66
CA LEU A 217 -15.08 -8.46 -6.54
C LEU A 217 -15.07 -9.99 -6.48
N ALA A 218 -16.04 -10.66 -7.12
CA ALA A 218 -16.14 -12.11 -7.12
C ALA A 218 -15.26 -12.81 -8.15
N GLY A 219 -14.75 -12.09 -9.16
CA GLY A 219 -14.07 -12.65 -10.33
C GLY A 219 -12.62 -13.12 -10.12
N GLY A 220 -11.99 -12.80 -8.99
CA GLY A 220 -10.58 -13.10 -8.72
C GLY A 220 -9.61 -12.11 -9.38
N LEU A 221 -8.66 -11.61 -8.59
CA LEU A 221 -7.72 -10.58 -9.05
C LEU A 221 -6.88 -10.99 -10.27
N PRO A 222 -6.27 -12.20 -10.32
CA PRO A 222 -5.49 -12.60 -11.49
C PRO A 222 -6.28 -12.60 -12.78
N THR A 223 -7.49 -13.15 -12.76
CA THR A 223 -8.39 -13.20 -13.91
C THR A 223 -8.78 -11.81 -14.39
N MET A 224 -9.10 -10.92 -13.46
CA MET A 224 -9.45 -9.55 -13.78
C MET A 224 -8.28 -8.77 -14.41
N LEU A 225 -7.10 -8.83 -13.81
CA LEU A 225 -5.91 -8.13 -14.30
C LEU A 225 -5.43 -8.66 -15.66
N SER A 226 -5.70 -9.93 -15.98
CA SER A 226 -5.35 -10.53 -17.27
C SER A 226 -6.25 -10.06 -18.43
N GLY A 227 -7.31 -9.33 -18.15
CA GLY A 227 -8.32 -8.94 -19.13
C GLY A 227 -9.31 -10.04 -19.51
N LEU A 228 -9.22 -11.22 -18.89
CA LEU A 228 -10.15 -12.36 -19.06
C LEU A 228 -11.36 -12.25 -18.12
N GLY A 229 -11.38 -11.21 -17.30
CA GLY A 229 -12.43 -10.99 -16.33
C GLY A 229 -13.74 -10.49 -16.95
N TYR A 230 -14.74 -10.48 -16.11
CA TYR A 230 -16.08 -10.02 -16.44
C TYR A 230 -16.09 -8.51 -16.70
N THR A 231 -16.62 -8.09 -17.85
CA THR A 231 -16.78 -6.64 -18.15
C THR A 231 -18.15 -6.19 -17.64
N LEU A 232 -18.13 -5.23 -16.72
CA LEU A 232 -19.35 -4.65 -16.16
C LEU A 232 -19.92 -3.54 -17.08
N PRO A 233 -21.24 -3.32 -17.02
CA PRO A 233 -21.83 -2.07 -17.52
C PRO A 233 -21.08 -0.88 -16.91
N GLY A 234 -20.85 0.16 -17.70
CA GLY A 234 -20.04 1.33 -17.24
C GLY A 234 -18.52 1.19 -17.48
N GLY A 235 -18.05 0.02 -17.91
CA GLY A 235 -16.70 -0.19 -18.45
C GLY A 235 -15.64 -0.53 -17.40
N SER A 236 -14.38 -0.44 -17.81
CA SER A 236 -13.20 -0.89 -17.04
C SER A 236 -13.06 -0.20 -15.68
N PHE A 237 -13.53 1.03 -15.53
CA PHE A 237 -13.47 1.76 -14.26
C PHE A 237 -14.19 1.02 -13.13
N PHE A 238 -15.30 0.34 -13.42
CA PHE A 238 -16.05 -0.46 -12.45
C PHE A 238 -15.56 -1.91 -12.38
N THR A 239 -14.96 -2.42 -13.45
CA THR A 239 -14.50 -3.81 -13.50
C THR A 239 -13.25 -4.02 -12.62
N PHE A 240 -12.29 -3.11 -12.66
CA PHE A 240 -11.02 -3.26 -11.96
C PHE A 240 -11.07 -2.87 -10.48
N ARG A 241 -12.04 -3.43 -9.73
CA ARG A 241 -12.24 -3.12 -8.30
C ARG A 241 -11.34 -3.90 -7.35
N MET A 242 -10.92 -5.11 -7.71
CA MET A 242 -10.24 -6.01 -6.75
C MET A 242 -8.86 -5.53 -6.30
N HIS A 243 -8.16 -4.70 -7.09
CA HIS A 243 -6.86 -4.15 -6.68
C HIS A 243 -6.97 -2.74 -6.08
N ARG A 244 -8.19 -2.17 -5.96
CA ARG A 244 -8.42 -0.82 -5.45
C ARG A 244 -8.88 -0.85 -3.98
N LEU A 245 -9.07 0.33 -3.39
CA LEU A 245 -9.67 0.49 -2.07
C LEU A 245 -11.17 0.20 -2.13
N ASN A 246 -11.49 -1.08 -2.33
CA ASN A 246 -12.85 -1.61 -2.31
C ASN A 246 -13.34 -1.82 -0.88
N TYR A 247 -14.62 -2.18 -0.75
CA TYR A 247 -15.28 -2.39 0.53
C TYR A 247 -14.52 -3.33 1.47
N VAL A 248 -14.02 -4.46 0.95
CA VAL A 248 -13.31 -5.46 1.75
C VAL A 248 -11.89 -4.98 2.12
N ALA A 249 -11.22 -4.29 1.21
CA ALA A 249 -9.92 -3.68 1.47
C ALA A 249 -10.00 -2.59 2.56
N ILE A 250 -11.10 -1.80 2.58
CA ILE A 250 -11.32 -0.78 3.61
C ILE A 250 -11.58 -1.41 4.98
N HIS A 251 -12.36 -2.50 5.07
CA HIS A 251 -12.50 -3.28 6.30
C HIS A 251 -11.15 -3.79 6.82
N ALA A 252 -10.31 -4.34 5.93
CA ALA A 252 -8.97 -4.80 6.30
C ALA A 252 -8.06 -3.65 6.77
N LEU A 253 -8.17 -2.48 6.14
CA LEU A 253 -7.42 -1.29 6.54
C LEU A 253 -7.92 -0.74 7.89
N LEU A 254 -9.22 -0.77 8.16
CA LEU A 254 -9.79 -0.46 9.48
C LEU A 254 -9.27 -1.42 10.55
N ALA A 255 -9.28 -2.73 10.27
CA ALA A 255 -8.71 -3.72 11.19
C ALA A 255 -7.25 -3.42 11.51
N ARG A 256 -6.43 -3.08 10.50
CA ARG A 256 -5.02 -2.67 10.65
C ARG A 256 -4.89 -1.39 11.49
N ALA A 257 -5.71 -0.38 11.23
CA ALA A 257 -5.67 0.90 11.95
C ALA A 257 -6.09 0.75 13.41
N TYR A 258 -7.15 0.00 13.68
CA TYR A 258 -7.59 -0.31 15.05
C TYR A 258 -6.55 -1.15 15.82
N LEU A 259 -5.93 -2.13 15.16
CA LEU A 259 -4.84 -2.91 15.76
C LEU A 259 -3.64 -2.01 16.10
N TYR A 260 -3.27 -1.10 15.19
CA TYR A 260 -2.20 -0.12 15.42
C TYR A 260 -2.51 0.83 16.58
N ALA A 261 -3.77 1.20 16.75
CA ALA A 261 -4.27 1.99 17.87
C ALA A 261 -4.32 1.24 19.20
N GLY A 262 -4.10 -0.09 19.21
CA GLY A 262 -4.30 -0.94 20.38
C GLY A 262 -5.77 -1.23 20.72
N ASN A 263 -6.70 -0.88 19.83
CA ASN A 263 -8.12 -1.19 20.00
C ASN A 263 -8.44 -2.60 19.47
N PHE A 264 -8.06 -3.61 20.25
CA PHE A 264 -8.19 -5.02 19.87
C PHE A 264 -9.66 -5.43 19.65
N ALA A 265 -10.61 -4.85 20.38
CA ALA A 265 -12.03 -5.16 20.23
C ALA A 265 -12.54 -4.76 18.83
N LYS A 266 -12.25 -3.55 18.37
CA LYS A 266 -12.62 -3.07 17.05
C LYS A 266 -11.80 -3.75 15.93
N ALA A 267 -10.52 -3.99 16.16
CA ALA A 267 -9.69 -4.76 15.22
C ALA A 267 -10.26 -6.17 15.00
N LYS A 268 -10.72 -6.83 16.10
CA LYS A 268 -11.40 -8.14 16.04
C LYS A 268 -12.70 -8.08 15.25
N GLU A 269 -13.54 -7.05 15.47
CA GLU A 269 -14.81 -6.88 14.77
C GLU A 269 -14.60 -6.77 13.25
N GLU A 270 -13.73 -5.88 12.80
CA GLU A 270 -13.45 -5.64 11.38
C GLU A 270 -12.80 -6.85 10.70
N ALA A 271 -11.79 -7.44 11.35
CA ALA A 271 -11.12 -8.61 10.81
C ALA A 271 -12.05 -9.84 10.76
N ARG A 272 -12.88 -10.06 11.79
CA ARG A 272 -13.89 -11.11 11.82
C ARG A 272 -14.90 -10.95 10.69
N TYR A 273 -15.31 -9.71 10.41
CA TYR A 273 -16.28 -9.45 9.34
C TYR A 273 -15.73 -9.92 7.98
N VAL A 274 -14.48 -9.62 7.68
CA VAL A 274 -13.83 -10.10 6.44
C VAL A 274 -13.67 -11.62 6.46
N TYR A 275 -13.20 -12.18 7.57
CA TYR A 275 -13.00 -13.61 7.76
C TYR A 275 -14.29 -14.42 7.52
N GLU A 276 -15.41 -14.02 8.16
CA GLU A 276 -16.68 -14.74 8.09
C GLU A 276 -17.45 -14.52 6.79
N ASN A 277 -17.16 -13.45 6.05
CA ASN A 277 -17.95 -13.13 4.86
C ASN A 277 -17.19 -13.34 3.56
N PHE A 278 -15.89 -13.02 3.49
CA PHE A 278 -15.17 -12.90 2.22
C PHE A 278 -13.96 -13.81 2.09
N GLY A 279 -13.49 -14.41 3.18
CA GLY A 279 -12.41 -15.39 3.18
C GLY A 279 -12.84 -16.75 2.64
N PRO A 280 -11.92 -17.73 2.54
CA PRO A 280 -12.14 -19.06 1.94
C PRO A 280 -13.32 -19.84 2.53
N HIS A 281 -13.61 -19.64 3.80
CA HIS A 281 -14.70 -20.30 4.53
C HIS A 281 -15.89 -19.37 4.82
N GLY A 282 -15.86 -18.18 4.22
CA GLY A 282 -16.88 -17.15 4.44
C GLY A 282 -18.15 -17.40 3.63
N LYS A 283 -19.17 -16.61 3.91
CA LYS A 283 -20.47 -16.66 3.21
C LYS A 283 -20.38 -16.32 1.71
N ARG A 284 -19.38 -15.53 1.33
CA ARG A 284 -19.09 -15.10 -0.04
C ARG A 284 -17.57 -15.23 -0.25
N PRO A 285 -17.03 -16.41 -0.59
CA PRO A 285 -15.59 -16.66 -0.66
C PRO A 285 -14.96 -16.01 -1.90
N TRP A 286 -14.97 -14.67 -1.94
CA TRP A 286 -14.42 -13.89 -3.05
C TRP A 286 -12.90 -13.87 -3.05
N TRP A 287 -12.26 -14.01 -1.88
CA TRP A 287 -10.82 -14.15 -1.75
C TRP A 287 -10.47 -15.51 -1.17
N LYS A 288 -9.40 -16.08 -1.67
CA LYS A 288 -8.87 -17.34 -1.19
C LYS A 288 -7.35 -17.30 -1.12
N PHE A 289 -6.77 -18.14 -0.31
CA PHE A 289 -5.32 -18.33 -0.36
C PHE A 289 -4.91 -18.93 -1.70
N THR A 290 -3.78 -18.46 -2.25
CA THR A 290 -3.23 -19.03 -3.49
C THR A 290 -2.92 -20.50 -3.28
N GLU A 291 -3.48 -21.36 -4.11
CA GLU A 291 -3.35 -22.82 -4.02
C GLU A 291 -1.92 -23.28 -4.38
N GLU A 292 -1.49 -24.41 -3.87
CA GLU A 292 -0.17 -25.01 -4.12
C GLU A 292 0.15 -25.07 -5.61
N ALA A 293 -0.79 -25.50 -6.44
CA ALA A 293 -0.63 -25.60 -7.89
C ALA A 293 -0.22 -24.28 -8.56
N ASN A 294 -0.58 -23.15 -7.95
CA ASN A 294 -0.23 -21.82 -8.42
C ASN A 294 0.97 -21.22 -7.67
N THR A 295 1.65 -21.97 -6.82
CA THR A 295 2.85 -21.51 -6.08
C THR A 295 4.12 -22.14 -6.62
N THR A 296 4.01 -23.16 -7.46
CA THR A 296 5.13 -23.90 -8.04
C THR A 296 5.06 -23.91 -9.57
N GLY A 297 6.16 -24.31 -10.21
CA GLY A 297 6.22 -24.47 -11.68
C GLY A 297 6.27 -23.15 -12.45
N ALA A 298 6.13 -23.26 -13.77
CA ALA A 298 6.26 -22.14 -14.69
C ALA A 298 5.09 -21.13 -14.61
N ASN A 299 3.90 -21.60 -14.23
CA ASN A 299 2.69 -20.78 -14.15
C ASN A 299 2.41 -20.24 -12.75
N ARG A 300 3.41 -20.25 -11.87
CA ARG A 300 3.25 -19.76 -10.49
C ARG A 300 2.86 -18.30 -10.42
N TYR A 301 2.07 -17.97 -9.43
CA TYR A 301 1.67 -16.61 -9.08
C TYR A 301 2.73 -15.96 -8.21
N THR A 302 3.60 -15.15 -8.81
CA THR A 302 4.75 -14.55 -8.11
C THR A 302 4.34 -13.66 -6.93
N LYS A 303 3.12 -13.10 -6.93
CA LYS A 303 2.61 -12.25 -5.87
C LYS A 303 1.59 -12.92 -4.95
N LEU A 304 1.29 -14.23 -5.13
CA LEU A 304 0.18 -14.91 -4.41
C LEU A 304 -1.13 -14.11 -4.56
N ALA A 305 -1.51 -13.77 -5.81
CA ALA A 305 -2.48 -12.72 -6.08
C ALA A 305 -3.93 -13.03 -5.67
N ASN A 306 -4.28 -14.32 -5.40
CA ASN A 306 -5.64 -14.69 -5.01
C ASN A 306 -6.04 -14.14 -3.63
N ASP A 307 -5.08 -13.78 -2.79
CA ASP A 307 -5.30 -13.27 -1.44
C ASP A 307 -5.00 -11.77 -1.27
N ILE A 308 -4.77 -11.06 -2.37
CA ILE A 308 -4.55 -9.61 -2.34
C ILE A 308 -5.91 -8.89 -2.27
N LEU A 309 -6.10 -8.11 -1.22
CA LEU A 309 -7.30 -7.27 -1.01
C LEU A 309 -7.13 -5.87 -1.61
N PHE A 310 -5.90 -5.35 -1.57
CA PHE A 310 -5.52 -4.09 -2.19
C PHE A 310 -4.08 -4.18 -2.70
N ALA A 311 -3.86 -3.70 -3.92
CA ALA A 311 -2.53 -3.57 -4.53
C ALA A 311 -2.38 -2.23 -5.23
N SER A 312 -1.19 -1.68 -5.18
CA SER A 312 -0.78 -0.60 -6.06
C SER A 312 -0.52 -1.16 -7.45
N TYR A 313 -0.99 -0.48 -8.49
CA TYR A 313 -0.84 -0.88 -9.89
C TYR A 313 0.12 0.08 -10.61
N ASP A 314 1.13 -0.49 -11.26
CA ASP A 314 2.07 0.23 -12.12
C ASP A 314 2.40 -0.65 -13.34
N ALA A 315 1.99 -0.20 -14.52
CA ALA A 315 2.24 -0.93 -15.76
C ALA A 315 3.74 -1.15 -16.03
N ASP A 316 4.57 -0.22 -15.57
CA ASP A 316 6.02 -0.21 -15.79
C ASP A 316 6.81 -0.72 -14.57
N LEU A 317 6.16 -1.34 -13.59
CA LEU A 317 6.78 -1.78 -12.34
C LEU A 317 8.06 -2.59 -12.58
N LEU A 318 8.05 -3.57 -13.49
CA LEU A 318 9.20 -4.41 -13.76
C LEU A 318 10.31 -3.70 -14.55
N VAL A 319 9.97 -2.75 -15.42
CA VAL A 319 10.98 -1.96 -16.16
C VAL A 319 11.92 -1.25 -15.18
N SER A 320 11.36 -0.81 -14.05
CA SER A 320 12.12 -0.15 -13.00
C SER A 320 12.88 -1.08 -12.07
N LEU A 321 12.52 -2.37 -12.05
CA LEU A 321 13.05 -3.37 -11.13
C LEU A 321 14.18 -4.23 -11.71
N THR A 322 14.07 -4.64 -12.99
CA THR A 322 14.77 -5.79 -13.55
C THR A 322 16.29 -5.67 -13.65
N ALA A 323 16.84 -4.49 -13.94
CA ALA A 323 18.29 -4.38 -14.18
C ALA A 323 19.13 -4.50 -12.89
N ASN A 324 18.60 -4.10 -11.74
CA ASN A 324 19.38 -3.94 -10.51
C ASN A 324 18.89 -4.79 -9.33
N PHE A 325 17.69 -5.37 -9.39
CA PHE A 325 17.12 -6.05 -8.23
C PHE A 325 17.92 -7.31 -7.86
N ILE A 326 18.22 -8.17 -8.83
CA ILE A 326 18.94 -9.43 -8.60
C ILE A 326 20.39 -9.18 -8.10
N SER A 327 21.05 -8.14 -8.61
CA SER A 327 22.42 -7.82 -8.20
C SER A 327 22.50 -7.04 -6.89
N THR A 328 21.49 -6.22 -6.59
CA THR A 328 21.52 -5.22 -5.52
C THR A 328 20.77 -5.69 -4.27
N TYR A 329 19.53 -6.23 -4.42
CA TYR A 329 18.67 -6.56 -3.29
C TYR A 329 18.71 -8.05 -2.97
N ARG A 330 19.84 -8.51 -2.39
CA ARG A 330 19.96 -9.89 -1.92
C ARG A 330 19.33 -10.06 -0.55
N LEU A 331 18.65 -11.17 -0.37
CA LEU A 331 18.06 -11.53 0.92
C LEU A 331 19.12 -11.76 1.99
N SER A 332 18.80 -11.44 3.25
CA SER A 332 19.59 -11.81 4.40
C SER A 332 19.87 -13.32 4.40
N PRO A 333 21.07 -13.76 4.80
CA PRO A 333 21.33 -15.19 5.03
C PRO A 333 20.36 -15.84 6.02
N ASP A 334 19.74 -15.05 6.91
CA ASP A 334 18.77 -15.52 7.89
C ASP A 334 17.48 -16.10 7.24
N VAL A 335 17.29 -15.87 5.93
CA VAL A 335 16.14 -16.40 5.19
C VAL A 335 16.00 -17.93 5.29
N ASP A 336 17.11 -18.67 5.45
CA ASP A 336 17.08 -20.11 5.64
C ASP A 336 16.47 -20.53 6.97
N GLN A 337 16.63 -19.70 7.98
CA GLN A 337 16.01 -19.93 9.29
C GLN A 337 14.51 -19.59 9.27
N TRP A 338 14.11 -18.65 8.41
CA TRP A 338 12.68 -18.30 8.26
C TRP A 338 11.90 -19.39 7.53
N PHE A 339 12.56 -20.15 6.64
CA PHE A 339 11.95 -21.22 5.84
C PHE A 339 12.71 -22.55 6.02
N PRO A 340 12.59 -23.21 7.19
CA PRO A 340 13.20 -24.52 7.38
C PRO A 340 12.62 -25.54 6.37
N VAL A 341 13.47 -26.33 5.76
CA VAL A 341 13.08 -27.34 4.75
C VAL A 341 12.01 -28.31 5.29
N ALA A 342 12.09 -28.65 6.58
CA ALA A 342 11.15 -29.55 7.24
C ALA A 342 9.71 -29.02 7.29
N ASP A 343 9.52 -27.69 7.19
CA ASP A 343 8.19 -27.06 7.27
C ASP A 343 7.34 -27.24 6.02
N ARG A 344 7.93 -27.59 4.87
CA ARG A 344 7.27 -27.70 3.56
C ARG A 344 6.48 -26.46 3.14
N ASP A 345 6.91 -25.28 3.61
CA ASP A 345 6.26 -24.02 3.32
C ASP A 345 6.41 -23.64 1.84
N TYR A 346 5.32 -23.50 1.12
CA TYR A 346 5.32 -23.18 -0.32
C TYR A 346 6.00 -21.86 -0.62
N ARG A 347 6.00 -20.91 0.33
CA ARG A 347 6.64 -19.60 0.17
C ARG A 347 8.15 -19.69 0.01
N ALA A 348 8.78 -20.77 0.49
CA ALA A 348 10.19 -21.06 0.23
C ALA A 348 10.50 -21.17 -1.27
N GLY A 349 9.54 -21.60 -2.09
CA GLY A 349 9.67 -21.69 -3.54
C GLY A 349 9.82 -20.33 -4.26
N TYR A 350 9.61 -19.22 -3.56
CA TYR A 350 9.87 -17.86 -4.08
C TYR A 350 11.27 -17.34 -3.77
N ILE A 351 12.16 -18.19 -3.25
CA ILE A 351 13.56 -17.85 -2.95
C ILE A 351 14.44 -18.63 -3.91
N SER A 352 15.25 -17.94 -4.69
CA SER A 352 16.21 -18.52 -5.64
C SER A 352 17.63 -18.22 -5.23
N GLU A 353 18.53 -19.18 -5.47
CA GLU A 353 19.95 -18.93 -5.41
C GLU A 353 20.41 -18.22 -6.68
N VAL A 354 21.20 -17.18 -6.52
CA VAL A 354 21.86 -16.49 -7.63
C VAL A 354 23.37 -16.51 -7.42
N GLN A 355 24.08 -16.79 -8.51
CA GLN A 355 25.53 -16.66 -8.57
C GLN A 355 25.82 -15.47 -9.46
N THR A 356 26.37 -14.42 -8.89
CA THR A 356 26.87 -13.28 -9.66
C THR A 356 28.38 -13.28 -9.61
N ASP A 357 28.96 -13.32 -10.80
CA ASP A 357 30.36 -13.03 -11.14
C ASP A 357 31.52 -13.86 -10.55
N ILE A 358 32.67 -13.63 -11.16
CA ILE A 358 33.98 -14.24 -11.07
C ILE A 358 34.47 -14.51 -9.62
N ILE A 359 33.93 -13.85 -8.64
CA ILE A 359 34.13 -14.12 -7.21
C ILE A 359 32.84 -14.82 -6.70
N ILE A 360 32.93 -16.12 -6.49
CA ILE A 360 31.84 -17.05 -6.09
C ILE A 360 31.12 -16.57 -4.81
N GLN A 361 30.33 -15.51 -4.89
CA GLN A 361 29.41 -15.13 -3.83
C GLN A 361 28.01 -15.63 -4.19
N LYS A 362 27.64 -16.78 -3.64
CA LYS A 362 26.27 -17.27 -3.65
C LYS A 362 25.42 -16.33 -2.81
N GLY A 363 24.27 -15.95 -3.31
CA GLY A 363 23.29 -15.14 -2.60
C GLY A 363 21.89 -15.62 -2.92
N LYS A 364 20.92 -15.23 -2.10
CA LYS A 364 19.50 -15.53 -2.32
C LYS A 364 18.76 -14.27 -2.71
N VAL A 365 17.78 -14.41 -3.59
CA VAL A 365 16.87 -13.35 -4.03
C VAL A 365 15.44 -13.84 -3.96
N THR A 366 14.50 -12.91 -3.87
CA THR A 366 13.09 -13.26 -3.99
C THR A 366 12.67 -13.26 -5.45
N GLU A 367 11.86 -14.23 -5.83
CA GLU A 367 11.22 -14.31 -7.14
C GLU A 367 9.95 -13.45 -7.24
N LYS A 368 9.50 -12.89 -6.13
CA LYS A 368 8.28 -12.05 -6.11
C LYS A 368 8.37 -10.85 -7.06
N TRP A 369 9.56 -10.31 -7.28
CA TRP A 369 9.80 -9.13 -8.11
C TRP A 369 10.44 -9.44 -9.46
N ASN A 370 10.56 -10.72 -9.80
CA ASN A 370 10.99 -11.15 -11.12
C ASN A 370 9.82 -11.18 -12.10
N GLU A 371 10.12 -10.98 -13.37
CA GLU A 371 9.13 -11.18 -14.42
C GLU A 371 8.61 -12.63 -14.40
N SER A 372 7.30 -12.78 -14.46
CA SER A 372 6.69 -14.10 -14.58
C SER A 372 7.08 -14.71 -15.92
N ARG A 373 7.73 -15.86 -15.88
CA ARG A 373 8.06 -16.66 -17.08
C ARG A 373 6.88 -17.49 -17.59
N SER A 374 5.71 -17.30 -17.00
CA SER A 374 4.48 -18.02 -17.35
C SER A 374 4.03 -17.72 -18.77
N SER A 375 3.33 -18.69 -19.37
CA SER A 375 2.57 -18.50 -20.62
C SER A 375 1.16 -17.95 -20.36
N THR A 376 0.64 -18.04 -19.10
CA THR A 376 -0.73 -17.62 -18.78
C THR A 376 -0.81 -16.11 -18.52
N ALA A 377 -1.92 -15.51 -18.97
CA ALA A 377 -2.18 -14.10 -18.78
C ALA A 377 -2.34 -13.72 -17.30
N GLU A 378 -2.97 -14.62 -16.50
CA GLU A 378 -3.18 -14.44 -15.06
C GLU A 378 -1.86 -14.35 -14.28
N ALA A 379 -0.89 -15.20 -14.61
CA ALA A 379 0.42 -15.14 -13.94
C ALA A 379 1.21 -13.90 -14.37
N LYS A 380 1.16 -13.54 -15.67
CA LYS A 380 1.82 -12.32 -16.20
C LYS A 380 1.22 -11.04 -15.64
N SER A 381 -0.08 -11.01 -15.39
CA SER A 381 -0.77 -9.82 -14.85
C SER A 381 -0.22 -9.37 -13.48
N GLN A 382 0.45 -10.27 -12.74
CA GLN A 382 1.06 -9.95 -11.46
C GLN A 382 2.36 -9.11 -11.58
N ASN A 383 2.87 -8.97 -12.78
CA ASN A 383 4.06 -8.15 -13.06
C ASN A 383 3.83 -6.65 -12.79
N THR A 384 2.58 -6.23 -12.76
CA THR A 384 2.18 -4.80 -12.66
C THR A 384 1.68 -4.39 -11.27
N ILE A 385 1.70 -5.29 -10.28
CA ILE A 385 1.12 -5.01 -8.96
C ILE A 385 2.14 -5.12 -7.83
N SER A 386 2.00 -4.20 -6.86
CA SER A 386 2.67 -4.27 -5.55
C SER A 386 1.61 -4.50 -4.48
N PRO A 387 1.62 -5.64 -3.77
CA PRO A 387 0.66 -5.91 -2.71
C PRO A 387 0.76 -4.89 -1.57
N VAL A 388 -0.38 -4.44 -1.06
CA VAL A 388 -0.47 -3.49 0.07
C VAL A 388 -1.23 -4.09 1.25
N ILE A 389 -2.33 -4.80 0.97
CA ILE A 389 -3.14 -5.48 1.98
C ILE A 389 -3.47 -6.88 1.46
N ARG A 390 -3.26 -7.90 2.31
CA ARG A 390 -3.55 -9.30 2.02
C ARG A 390 -4.61 -9.86 2.96
N LEU A 391 -5.32 -10.88 2.49
CA LEU A 391 -6.23 -11.67 3.32
C LEU A 391 -5.51 -12.30 4.51
N SER A 392 -4.29 -12.81 4.32
CA SER A 392 -3.46 -13.38 5.38
C SER A 392 -3.22 -12.40 6.53
N GLU A 393 -3.03 -11.11 6.25
CA GLU A 393 -2.91 -10.09 7.30
C GLU A 393 -4.18 -9.97 8.13
N VAL A 394 -5.34 -10.01 7.50
CA VAL A 394 -6.63 -9.99 8.22
C VAL A 394 -6.73 -11.17 9.19
N TYR A 395 -6.28 -12.35 8.77
CA TYR A 395 -6.23 -13.53 9.64
C TYR A 395 -5.24 -13.33 10.80
N TYR A 396 -4.08 -12.75 10.57
CA TYR A 396 -3.12 -12.45 11.63
C TYR A 396 -3.66 -11.41 12.60
N ILE A 397 -4.33 -10.35 12.12
CA ILE A 397 -4.99 -9.35 12.97
C ILE A 397 -6.10 -10.01 13.80
N TYR A 398 -6.92 -10.86 13.18
CA TYR A 398 -8.00 -11.57 13.88
C TYR A 398 -7.45 -12.52 14.94
N SER A 399 -6.43 -13.31 14.61
CA SER A 399 -5.74 -14.19 15.53
C SER A 399 -5.16 -13.42 16.72
N GLU A 400 -4.45 -12.31 16.47
CA GLU A 400 -3.87 -11.50 17.55
C GLU A 400 -4.95 -10.89 18.45
N ALA A 401 -6.03 -10.38 17.87
CA ALA A 401 -7.12 -9.78 18.62
C ALA A 401 -7.88 -10.83 19.45
N LEU A 402 -8.06 -12.05 18.95
CA LEU A 402 -8.61 -13.18 19.69
C LEU A 402 -7.69 -13.57 20.86
N PHE A 403 -6.38 -13.60 20.62
CA PHE A 403 -5.38 -13.91 21.67
C PHE A 403 -5.45 -12.89 22.81
N LYS A 404 -5.51 -11.61 22.48
CA LYS A 404 -5.64 -10.50 23.46
C LYS A 404 -6.97 -10.52 24.22
N ASP A 405 -8.02 -11.07 23.61
CA ASP A 405 -9.33 -11.27 24.24
C ASP A 405 -9.41 -12.56 25.09
N GLY A 406 -8.30 -13.28 25.24
CA GLY A 406 -8.24 -14.54 25.98
C GLY A 406 -8.78 -15.77 25.26
N GLN A 407 -9.20 -15.63 24.01
CA GLN A 407 -9.70 -16.71 23.15
C GLN A 407 -8.53 -17.45 22.48
N VAL A 408 -7.60 -17.99 23.29
CA VAL A 408 -6.31 -18.50 22.81
C VAL A 408 -6.46 -19.62 21.78
N ASN A 409 -7.34 -20.59 22.02
CA ASN A 409 -7.53 -21.71 21.09
C ASN A 409 -8.06 -21.27 19.71
N ASP A 410 -8.98 -20.30 19.68
CA ASP A 410 -9.51 -19.74 18.47
C ASP A 410 -8.43 -18.94 17.73
N ALA A 411 -7.61 -18.19 18.47
CA ALA A 411 -6.46 -17.46 17.92
C ALA A 411 -5.49 -18.41 17.20
N LEU A 412 -5.12 -19.52 17.85
CA LEU A 412 -4.25 -20.54 17.27
C LEU A 412 -4.89 -21.22 16.04
N THR A 413 -6.20 -21.46 16.09
CA THR A 413 -6.95 -22.02 14.95
C THR A 413 -6.85 -21.11 13.74
N VAL A 414 -7.13 -19.80 13.89
CA VAL A 414 -7.06 -18.83 12.80
C VAL A 414 -5.63 -18.68 12.26
N LEU A 415 -4.62 -18.64 13.13
CA LEU A 415 -3.20 -18.59 12.72
C LEU A 415 -2.82 -19.84 11.89
N ASN A 416 -3.22 -21.01 12.36
CA ASN A 416 -2.91 -22.26 11.66
C ASN A 416 -3.63 -22.39 10.32
N GLN A 417 -4.77 -21.74 10.10
CA GLN A 417 -5.42 -21.74 8.79
C GLN A 417 -4.53 -21.12 7.71
N VAL A 418 -3.84 -20.00 8.01
CA VAL A 418 -2.88 -19.43 7.06
C VAL A 418 -1.68 -20.35 6.87
N ARG A 419 -1.11 -20.88 7.97
CA ARG A 419 0.03 -21.79 7.92
C ARG A 419 -0.26 -23.03 7.08
N ASN A 420 -1.42 -23.66 7.28
CA ASN A 420 -1.86 -24.80 6.50
C ASN A 420 -2.07 -24.46 5.01
N ALA A 421 -2.68 -23.29 4.72
CA ALA A 421 -2.86 -22.81 3.36
C ALA A 421 -1.52 -22.52 2.64
N ARG A 422 -0.43 -22.33 3.38
CA ARG A 422 0.94 -22.22 2.87
C ARG A 422 1.71 -23.53 2.88
N GLY A 423 1.05 -24.67 3.10
CA GLY A 423 1.62 -26.01 3.03
C GLY A 423 2.29 -26.51 4.30
N LYS A 424 2.28 -25.75 5.38
CA LYS A 424 2.85 -26.20 6.66
C LYS A 424 1.99 -27.29 7.27
N LEU A 425 2.59 -28.47 7.46
CA LEU A 425 1.89 -29.63 8.02
C LEU A 425 1.87 -29.64 9.55
N THR A 426 2.76 -28.86 10.18
CA THR A 426 2.88 -28.81 11.64
C THR A 426 1.92 -27.78 12.23
N THR A 427 1.06 -28.23 13.15
CA THR A 427 0.18 -27.33 13.89
C THR A 427 0.96 -26.59 14.99
N PHE A 428 0.84 -25.28 15.03
CA PHE A 428 1.33 -24.49 16.14
C PHE A 428 0.32 -24.55 17.29
N ASN A 429 0.75 -24.98 18.48
CA ASN A 429 -0.12 -25.24 19.62
C ASN A 429 0.38 -24.62 20.94
N GLN A 430 1.38 -23.76 20.89
CA GLN A 430 1.90 -23.11 22.10
C GLN A 430 1.00 -21.94 22.51
N THR A 431 0.53 -21.94 23.76
CA THR A 431 -0.45 -20.99 24.27
C THR A 431 0.16 -19.81 25.03
N GLY A 432 1.48 -19.82 25.25
CA GLY A 432 2.20 -18.74 25.92
C GLY A 432 2.33 -17.50 25.05
N GLU A 433 2.18 -16.31 25.66
CA GLU A 433 2.18 -15.03 24.93
C GLU A 433 3.46 -14.82 24.12
N GLU A 434 4.63 -15.09 24.69
CA GLU A 434 5.90 -14.91 23.99
C GLU A 434 6.01 -15.86 22.78
N ALA A 435 5.63 -17.12 22.94
CA ALA A 435 5.65 -18.09 21.87
C ALA A 435 4.66 -17.74 20.75
N PHE A 436 3.47 -17.26 21.11
CA PHE A 436 2.48 -16.79 20.15
C PHE A 436 3.01 -15.63 19.31
N TYR A 437 3.56 -14.59 19.93
CA TYR A 437 4.10 -13.45 19.21
C TYR A 437 5.34 -13.78 18.40
N GLN A 438 6.17 -14.71 18.87
CA GLN A 438 7.32 -15.22 18.10
C GLN A 438 6.84 -15.87 16.79
N GLU A 439 5.85 -16.77 16.86
CA GLU A 439 5.31 -17.42 15.66
C GLU A 439 4.58 -16.43 14.77
N LEU A 440 3.77 -15.52 15.34
CA LEU A 440 3.06 -14.50 14.58
C LEU A 440 4.04 -13.62 13.78
N LEU A 441 5.11 -13.13 14.40
CA LEU A 441 6.14 -12.33 13.73
C LEU A 441 6.91 -13.13 12.68
N THR A 442 7.12 -14.42 12.92
CA THR A 442 7.73 -15.32 11.94
C THR A 442 6.81 -15.49 10.72
N GLU A 443 5.50 -15.63 10.93
CA GLU A 443 4.52 -15.69 9.86
C GLU A 443 4.42 -14.36 9.09
N TYR A 444 4.46 -13.20 9.77
CA TYR A 444 4.57 -11.89 9.09
C TYR A 444 5.80 -11.83 8.19
N ARG A 445 6.97 -12.28 8.67
CA ARG A 445 8.21 -12.28 7.90
C ARG A 445 8.15 -13.18 6.67
N ARG A 446 7.54 -14.37 6.80
CA ARG A 446 7.35 -15.30 5.69
C ARG A 446 6.37 -14.80 4.63
N GLU A 447 5.25 -14.27 5.09
CA GLU A 447 4.15 -13.84 4.23
C GLU A 447 4.50 -12.56 3.46
N PHE A 448 5.02 -11.58 4.18
CA PHE A 448 5.33 -10.25 3.64
C PHE A 448 6.79 -10.08 3.24
N LEU A 449 7.52 -11.18 3.01
CA LEU A 449 8.92 -11.12 2.56
C LEU A 449 9.03 -10.17 1.36
N THR A 450 9.82 -9.13 1.53
CA THR A 450 10.02 -8.03 0.58
C THR A 450 8.76 -7.21 0.21
N GLU A 451 7.73 -7.23 1.05
CA GLU A 451 6.53 -6.41 0.87
C GLU A 451 6.40 -5.28 1.93
N GLY A 452 7.38 -5.16 2.84
CA GLY A 452 7.52 -4.03 3.76
C GLY A 452 6.64 -4.05 5.01
N GLN A 453 5.73 -5.04 5.19
CA GLN A 453 4.84 -5.07 6.35
C GLN A 453 5.48 -5.69 7.60
N THR A 454 6.51 -6.52 7.46
CA THR A 454 7.27 -7.11 8.57
C THR A 454 7.79 -6.03 9.52
N PHE A 455 8.42 -4.99 8.98
CA PHE A 455 8.95 -3.88 9.77
C PHE A 455 7.88 -3.25 10.69
N PHE A 456 6.70 -2.98 10.14
CA PHE A 456 5.62 -2.35 10.90
C PHE A 456 5.06 -3.25 12.01
N ALA A 457 5.03 -4.57 11.83
CA ALA A 457 4.64 -5.50 12.88
C ALA A 457 5.64 -5.46 14.06
N TYR A 458 6.94 -5.49 13.77
CA TYR A 458 7.99 -5.37 14.78
C TYR A 458 7.94 -4.01 15.48
N LYS A 459 7.79 -2.89 14.73
CA LYS A 459 7.69 -1.54 15.30
C LYS A 459 6.48 -1.40 16.24
N ARG A 460 5.30 -1.84 15.79
CA ARG A 460 4.06 -1.79 16.60
C ARG A 460 4.20 -2.57 17.91
N LEU A 461 4.79 -3.76 17.84
CA LEU A 461 4.98 -4.63 19.01
C LEU A 461 6.23 -4.29 19.83
N ARG A 462 7.04 -3.32 19.40
CA ARG A 462 8.31 -2.92 20.01
C ARG A 462 9.26 -4.11 20.22
N LYS A 463 9.22 -5.08 19.30
CA LYS A 463 10.10 -6.24 19.32
C LYS A 463 11.37 -5.95 18.54
N ASN A 464 12.50 -6.40 19.09
CA ASN A 464 13.81 -6.23 18.45
C ASN A 464 13.89 -7.05 17.17
N LEU A 465 14.54 -6.49 16.15
CA LEU A 465 14.90 -7.21 14.95
C LEU A 465 16.21 -7.99 15.16
N MET A 466 16.43 -9.00 14.33
CA MET A 466 17.67 -9.76 14.31
C MET A 466 18.37 -9.59 12.97
N ARG A 467 19.69 -9.54 13.02
CA ARG A 467 20.59 -9.55 11.86
C ARG A 467 21.67 -10.59 12.13
N GLY A 468 21.47 -11.81 11.70
CA GLY A 468 22.25 -12.95 12.18
C GLY A 468 22.08 -13.10 13.68
N THR A 469 23.21 -13.05 14.39
CA THR A 469 23.21 -13.09 15.87
C THR A 469 23.11 -11.70 16.52
N GLN A 470 23.17 -10.64 15.74
CA GLN A 470 23.10 -9.26 16.24
C GLN A 470 21.65 -8.87 16.53
N VAL A 471 21.40 -8.43 17.77
CA VAL A 471 20.13 -7.80 18.16
C VAL A 471 20.12 -6.34 17.69
N ILE A 472 19.10 -5.96 16.94
CA ILE A 472 18.84 -4.58 16.51
C ILE A 472 17.65 -4.06 17.32
N PRO A 473 17.88 -3.24 18.35
CA PRO A 473 16.82 -2.70 19.18
C PRO A 473 15.83 -1.87 18.38
N MET A 474 14.53 -2.06 18.63
CA MET A 474 13.46 -1.25 18.07
C MET A 474 13.35 0.05 18.85
N ASP A 475 13.99 1.11 18.35
CA ASP A 475 14.07 2.42 18.97
C ASP A 475 13.89 3.57 17.97
N SER A 476 14.18 4.80 18.39
CA SER A 476 14.01 6.02 17.58
C SER A 476 14.79 6.04 16.26
N ARG A 477 15.73 5.11 16.04
CA ARG A 477 16.43 4.96 14.76
C ARG A 477 15.47 4.59 13.63
N PHE A 478 14.38 3.90 13.96
CA PHE A 478 13.33 3.48 13.02
C PHE A 478 12.19 4.50 12.85
N THR A 479 12.35 5.71 13.39
CA THR A 479 11.42 6.83 13.16
C THR A 479 12.10 7.84 12.24
N LEU A 480 11.50 8.14 11.10
CA LEU A 480 12.03 9.12 10.15
C LEU A 480 11.89 10.54 10.72
N PRO A 481 12.87 11.42 10.52
CA PRO A 481 12.71 12.83 10.88
C PRO A 481 11.76 13.52 9.90
N ILE A 482 11.08 14.54 10.38
CA ILE A 482 10.34 15.47 9.51
C ILE A 482 11.36 16.19 8.61
N PRO A 483 11.10 16.33 7.30
CA PRO A 483 11.97 17.07 6.39
C PRO A 483 12.32 18.46 6.88
N GLN A 484 13.57 18.90 6.67
CA GLN A 484 14.04 20.19 7.19
C GLN A 484 13.22 21.38 6.69
N GLN A 485 12.72 21.28 5.46
CA GLN A 485 11.89 22.32 4.85
C GLN A 485 10.54 22.54 5.57
N GLU A 486 10.04 21.48 6.24
CA GLU A 486 8.78 21.53 7.00
C GLU A 486 8.99 21.95 8.46
N GLN A 487 10.24 22.06 8.93
CA GLN A 487 10.56 22.46 10.31
C GLN A 487 10.66 23.98 10.50
N ILE A 488 10.52 24.76 9.43
CA ILE A 488 10.74 26.21 9.43
C ILE A 488 9.47 27.00 9.88
N PHE A 489 8.38 26.29 10.19
CA PHE A 489 7.09 26.92 10.55
C PHE A 489 6.62 26.56 11.94
#